data_09dda162bd4de8bb42e287362c28939e
#
_entry.id   09dda162bd4de8bb42e287362c28939e
#
_cell.length_a   1.000
_cell.length_b   1.000
_cell.length_c   1.000
_cell.angle_alpha   90.00
_cell.angle_beta   90.00
_cell.angle_gamma   90.00
#
_symmetry.space_group_name_H-M   'P 1'
#
loop_
_entity.id
_entity.type
_entity.pdbx_description
1 polymer ?
#
loop_
_entity_poly.entity_id
_entity_poly.type
_entity_poly.pdbx_seq_one_letter_code
_entity_poly.pdbx_strand_id
1 'polypeptide(L)'
;RGAFGTKENEPTAKTQWGTRNIWVRRTVNIDRDLTGIPVYLEFSNDDDAVFYINGVKIHSTGTTCNKNKVVKLSDEALAALKQGDNIIAAECINPVGNGLLDFGLQIPKHQETVFGNTAVQTSADVQPMQTHYAFTCGDVDLKVTFTAPLFMEDLKL
;
A
#
# COMPACT_ATOMS: atom_id res chain seq x y z
N ARG A 1 9.57 7.42 8.75
CA ARG A 1 8.20 7.79 9.04
C ARG A 1 8.12 8.34 10.46
N GLY A 2 7.42 9.43 10.69
CA GLY A 2 7.23 10.03 12.01
C GLY A 2 5.93 10.82 12.02
N ALA A 3 5.11 10.59 13.05
CA ALA A 3 3.86 11.27 13.21
C ALA A 3 4.07 12.74 13.60
N PHE A 4 3.12 13.58 13.22
CA PHE A 4 2.92 14.93 13.76
C PHE A 4 1.89 14.84 14.88
N GLY A 5 2.08 15.59 15.95
CA GLY A 5 1.12 15.59 17.05
C GLY A 5 1.29 16.75 18.01
N THR A 6 0.26 16.97 18.84
CA THR A 6 0.36 17.87 19.96
C THR A 6 1.25 17.26 21.06
N LYS A 7 1.61 18.07 22.05
CA LYS A 7 2.49 17.65 23.14
C LYS A 7 1.98 16.40 23.88
N GLU A 8 0.68 16.26 23.97
CA GLU A 8 0.00 15.18 24.68
C GLU A 8 0.15 13.83 23.99
N ASN A 9 0.53 13.83 22.69
CA ASN A 9 0.77 12.62 21.92
C ASN A 9 2.24 12.14 21.89
N GLU A 10 3.08 12.70 22.76
CA GLU A 10 4.42 12.14 22.97
C GLU A 10 4.36 10.80 23.74
N PRO A 11 5.16 9.81 23.40
CA PRO A 11 6.27 9.82 22.43
C PRO A 11 5.88 9.39 21.01
N THR A 12 4.60 9.21 20.69
CA THR A 12 4.13 8.74 19.36
C THR A 12 4.46 9.75 18.26
N ALA A 13 4.23 11.04 18.53
CA ALA A 13 4.55 12.11 17.59
C ALA A 13 6.04 12.45 17.62
N LYS A 14 6.67 12.46 16.44
CA LYS A 14 8.07 12.87 16.26
C LYS A 14 8.21 14.36 16.01
N THR A 15 7.18 15.01 15.52
CA THR A 15 7.14 16.45 15.24
C THR A 15 5.93 17.05 15.92
N GLN A 16 6.19 18.02 16.79
CA GLN A 16 5.11 18.74 17.48
C GLN A 16 4.49 19.79 16.58
N TRP A 17 3.16 19.94 16.69
CA TRP A 17 2.44 21.08 16.15
C TRP A 17 1.58 21.71 17.25
N GLY A 18 1.51 23.05 17.26
CA GLY A 18 0.80 23.81 18.31
C GLY A 18 -0.36 24.65 17.76
N THR A 19 -0.74 24.48 16.51
CA THR A 19 -1.83 25.22 15.86
C THR A 19 -3.07 24.36 15.71
N ARG A 20 -4.24 24.98 15.49
CA ARG A 20 -5.48 24.25 15.25
C ARG A 20 -5.41 23.36 14.00
N ASN A 21 -4.76 23.85 12.94
CA ASN A 21 -4.67 23.16 11.66
C ASN A 21 -3.21 22.87 11.32
N ILE A 22 -2.98 21.73 10.69
CA ILE A 22 -1.70 21.41 10.08
C ILE A 22 -1.91 20.99 8.63
N TRP A 23 -1.02 21.47 7.75
CA TRP A 23 -0.90 20.99 6.37
C TRP A 23 0.49 20.39 6.19
N VAL A 24 0.53 19.18 5.73
CA VAL A 24 1.79 18.48 5.46
C VAL A 24 1.79 17.93 4.03
N ARG A 25 2.97 17.94 3.41
CA ARG A 25 3.15 17.35 2.09
C ARG A 25 4.52 16.72 1.97
N ARG A 26 4.59 15.72 1.13
CA ARG A 26 5.84 15.02 0.82
C ARG A 26 5.83 14.54 -0.63
N THR A 27 6.98 14.63 -1.28
CA THR A 27 7.22 13.95 -2.55
C THR A 27 7.53 12.48 -2.28
N VAL A 28 6.87 11.59 -2.99
CA VAL A 28 7.14 10.15 -3.03
C VAL A 28 7.40 9.74 -4.46
N ASN A 29 8.44 8.94 -4.68
CA ASN A 29 8.73 8.39 -6.00
C ASN A 29 8.12 7.00 -6.13
N ILE A 30 7.41 6.76 -7.23
CA ILE A 30 6.87 5.45 -7.61
C ILE A 30 7.69 4.97 -8.79
N ASP A 31 8.51 3.95 -8.56
CA ASP A 31 9.51 3.44 -9.48
C ASP A 31 8.97 2.50 -10.56
N ARG A 32 7.66 2.19 -10.52
CA ARG A 32 7.00 1.22 -11.38
C ARG A 32 5.60 1.63 -11.80
N ASP A 33 5.08 0.98 -12.84
CA ASP A 33 3.66 1.04 -13.19
C ASP A 33 2.80 0.37 -12.09
N LEU A 34 1.69 1.01 -11.73
CA LEU A 34 0.72 0.53 -10.74
C LEU A 34 -0.58 0.01 -11.39
N THR A 35 -0.62 -0.15 -12.71
CA THR A 35 -1.80 -0.68 -13.39
C THR A 35 -2.19 -2.05 -12.82
N GLY A 36 -3.43 -2.17 -12.34
CA GLY A 36 -3.95 -3.38 -11.72
C GLY A 36 -3.42 -3.69 -10.31
N ILE A 37 -2.53 -2.85 -9.76
CA ILE A 37 -1.97 -3.03 -8.42
C ILE A 37 -2.82 -2.23 -7.42
N PRO A 38 -3.38 -2.86 -6.37
CA PRO A 38 -4.10 -2.13 -5.35
C PRO A 38 -3.14 -1.28 -4.53
N VAL A 39 -3.52 -0.03 -4.28
CA VAL A 39 -2.80 0.88 -3.39
C VAL A 39 -3.69 1.22 -2.21
N TYR A 40 -3.11 1.32 -1.04
CA TYR A 40 -3.82 1.62 0.19
C TYR A 40 -3.27 2.90 0.82
N LEU A 41 -4.17 3.70 1.37
CA LEU A 41 -3.84 4.79 2.28
C LEU A 41 -3.87 4.24 3.71
N GLU A 42 -2.73 4.29 4.40
CA GLU A 42 -2.65 4.02 5.83
C GLU A 42 -2.53 5.34 6.57
N PHE A 43 -3.33 5.53 7.61
CA PHE A 43 -3.31 6.77 8.37
C PHE A 43 -3.70 6.60 9.84
N SER A 44 -3.27 7.56 10.64
CA SER A 44 -3.77 7.86 11.97
C SER A 44 -4.06 9.35 12.04
N ASN A 45 -5.20 9.74 12.55
CA ASN A 45 -5.60 11.15 12.70
C ASN A 45 -6.41 11.38 13.97
N ASP A 46 -6.32 12.58 14.47
CA ASP A 46 -7.12 13.12 15.55
C ASP A 46 -7.15 14.65 15.39
N ASP A 47 -8.26 15.32 15.05
CA ASP A 47 -9.59 14.83 14.70
C ASP A 47 -9.80 14.62 13.19
N ASP A 48 -10.23 15.67 12.47
CA ASP A 48 -10.63 15.64 11.06
C ASP A 48 -9.41 15.69 10.14
N ALA A 49 -9.34 14.78 9.16
CA ALA A 49 -8.26 14.79 8.18
C ALA A 49 -8.76 14.60 6.75
N VAL A 50 -8.09 15.31 5.84
CA VAL A 50 -8.31 15.19 4.38
C VAL A 50 -6.98 14.88 3.71
N PHE A 51 -6.97 13.89 2.83
CA PHE A 51 -5.77 13.40 2.15
C PHE A 51 -5.85 13.65 0.66
N TYR A 52 -4.69 13.96 0.06
CA TYR A 52 -4.56 14.33 -1.34
C TYR A 52 -3.38 13.61 -2.01
N ILE A 53 -3.54 13.31 -3.29
CA ILE A 53 -2.45 12.89 -4.20
C ILE A 53 -2.45 13.83 -5.39
N ASN A 54 -1.32 14.48 -5.66
CA ASN A 54 -1.14 15.42 -6.77
C ASN A 54 -2.23 16.50 -6.86
N GLY A 55 -2.75 16.94 -5.69
CA GLY A 55 -3.82 17.93 -5.58
C GLY A 55 -5.23 17.36 -5.68
N VAL A 56 -5.40 16.08 -6.00
CA VAL A 56 -6.69 15.40 -6.02
C VAL A 56 -7.02 14.88 -4.62
N LYS A 57 -8.20 15.22 -4.09
CA LYS A 57 -8.70 14.68 -2.82
C LYS A 57 -8.99 13.19 -2.96
N ILE A 58 -8.37 12.37 -2.12
CA ILE A 58 -8.49 10.91 -2.19
C ILE A 58 -9.28 10.30 -1.03
N HIS A 59 -9.29 10.97 0.13
CA HIS A 59 -10.02 10.48 1.32
C HIS A 59 -10.28 11.63 2.30
N SER A 60 -11.31 11.46 3.12
CA SER A 60 -11.66 12.36 4.22
C SER A 60 -12.24 11.54 5.36
N THR A 61 -11.83 11.84 6.58
CA THR A 61 -12.24 11.07 7.76
C THR A 61 -13.52 11.60 8.41
N GLY A 62 -13.84 12.89 8.19
CA GLY A 62 -14.77 13.58 9.08
C GLY A 62 -14.19 13.69 10.49
N THR A 63 -15.00 14.20 11.42
CA THR A 63 -14.56 14.40 12.82
C THR A 63 -14.48 13.06 13.54
N THR A 64 -13.39 12.34 13.31
CA THR A 64 -13.13 11.01 13.92
C THR A 64 -11.66 10.84 14.24
N CYS A 65 -11.40 10.20 15.38
CA CYS A 65 -10.07 9.71 15.72
C CYS A 65 -9.87 8.32 15.13
N ASN A 66 -8.80 8.13 14.35
CA ASN A 66 -8.44 6.87 13.77
C ASN A 66 -6.98 6.50 14.11
N LYS A 67 -6.73 5.22 14.33
CA LYS A 67 -5.39 4.70 14.59
C LYS A 67 -5.08 3.56 13.64
N ASN A 68 -3.98 3.71 12.89
CA ASN A 68 -3.47 2.72 11.93
C ASN A 68 -4.57 2.19 10.98
N LYS A 69 -5.45 3.09 10.52
CA LYS A 69 -6.51 2.71 9.60
C LYS A 69 -5.94 2.55 8.20
N VAL A 70 -6.39 1.52 7.51
CA VAL A 70 -6.00 1.21 6.14
C VAL A 70 -7.25 1.24 5.26
N VAL A 71 -7.18 2.01 4.16
CA VAL A 71 -8.28 2.15 3.21
C VAL A 71 -7.73 1.93 1.81
N LYS A 72 -8.36 1.06 1.03
CA LYS A 72 -8.04 0.89 -0.39
C LYS A 72 -8.40 2.16 -1.15
N LEU A 73 -7.51 2.64 -2.00
CA LEU A 73 -7.79 3.77 -2.87
C LEU A 73 -8.86 3.41 -3.91
N SER A 74 -9.74 4.36 -4.21
CA SER A 74 -10.68 4.24 -5.32
C SER A 74 -9.97 4.35 -6.67
N ASP A 75 -10.65 3.99 -7.75
CA ASP A 75 -10.08 4.08 -9.10
C ASP A 75 -9.75 5.54 -9.47
N GLU A 76 -10.55 6.51 -9.02
CA GLU A 76 -10.28 7.95 -9.21
C GLU A 76 -9.02 8.39 -8.44
N ALA A 77 -8.83 7.87 -7.21
CA ALA A 77 -7.64 8.16 -6.42
C ALA A 77 -6.39 7.50 -7.04
N LEU A 78 -6.53 6.28 -7.58
CA LEU A 78 -5.46 5.60 -8.31
C LEU A 78 -5.07 6.36 -9.58
N ALA A 79 -6.04 6.91 -10.32
CA ALA A 79 -5.79 7.72 -11.51
C ALA A 79 -5.01 9.01 -11.22
N ALA A 80 -4.99 9.48 -9.97
CA ALA A 80 -4.18 10.62 -9.55
C ALA A 80 -2.69 10.28 -9.35
N LEU A 81 -2.35 8.98 -9.22
CA LEU A 81 -0.96 8.51 -9.14
C LEU A 81 -0.33 8.38 -10.53
N LYS A 82 0.96 8.59 -10.58
CA LYS A 82 1.76 8.38 -11.80
C LYS A 82 3.08 7.69 -11.45
N GLN A 83 3.69 7.06 -12.42
CA GLN A 83 5.08 6.64 -12.28
C GLN A 83 5.99 7.87 -12.15
N GLY A 84 7.01 7.79 -11.30
CA GLY A 84 7.87 8.91 -10.94
C GLY A 84 7.39 9.65 -9.70
N ASP A 85 7.66 10.95 -9.63
CA ASP A 85 7.39 11.76 -8.45
C ASP A 85 5.92 12.14 -8.32
N ASN A 86 5.39 11.88 -7.14
CA ASN A 86 4.04 12.23 -6.72
C ASN A 86 4.10 13.06 -5.43
N ILE A 87 3.18 14.00 -5.28
CA ILE A 87 3.00 14.74 -4.05
C ILE A 87 1.84 14.11 -3.27
N ILE A 88 2.13 13.55 -2.10
CA ILE A 88 1.11 13.20 -1.13
C ILE A 88 0.99 14.31 -0.10
N ALA A 89 -0.24 14.68 0.25
CA ALA A 89 -0.49 15.75 1.21
C ALA A 89 -1.67 15.41 2.12
N ALA A 90 -1.69 16.03 3.29
CA ALA A 90 -2.82 15.96 4.20
C ALA A 90 -3.02 17.28 4.91
N GLU A 91 -4.27 17.58 5.18
CA GLU A 91 -4.72 18.57 6.15
C GLU A 91 -5.29 17.82 7.36
N CYS A 92 -4.96 18.28 8.57
CA CYS A 92 -5.62 17.80 9.78
C CYS A 92 -6.06 18.99 10.62
N ILE A 93 -7.29 18.94 11.09
CA ILE A 93 -7.92 19.98 11.91
C ILE A 93 -8.16 19.38 13.29
N ASN A 94 -7.48 19.95 14.30
CA ASN A 94 -7.68 19.60 15.70
C ASN A 94 -8.28 20.82 16.43
N PRO A 95 -9.60 20.87 16.63
CA PRO A 95 -10.25 22.03 17.26
C PRO A 95 -9.92 22.14 18.74
N VAL A 96 -9.78 21.03 19.45
CA VAL A 96 -9.48 20.97 20.89
C VAL A 96 -8.82 19.64 21.25
N GLY A 97 -7.98 19.67 22.28
CA GLY A 97 -7.38 18.44 22.83
C GLY A 97 -6.15 17.96 22.09
N ASN A 98 -6.03 16.65 22.03
CA ASN A 98 -4.88 15.98 21.45
C ASN A 98 -5.01 15.93 19.91
N GLY A 99 -3.96 16.30 19.21
CA GLY A 99 -3.91 16.19 17.76
C GLY A 99 -2.88 15.15 17.32
N LEU A 100 -3.20 14.35 16.32
CA LEU A 100 -2.31 13.37 15.72
C LEU A 100 -2.52 13.32 14.22
N LEU A 101 -1.43 13.26 13.45
CA LEU A 101 -1.45 12.99 12.03
C LEU A 101 -0.24 12.14 11.63
N ASP A 102 -0.50 10.99 11.11
CA ASP A 102 0.48 10.15 10.37
C ASP A 102 -0.22 9.52 9.17
N PHE A 103 0.47 9.48 8.03
CA PHE A 103 -0.10 8.84 6.85
C PHE A 103 0.98 8.41 5.85
N GLY A 104 0.59 7.50 4.97
CA GLY A 104 1.43 7.02 3.89
C GLY A 104 0.67 6.13 2.93
N LEU A 105 1.30 5.82 1.80
CA LEU A 105 0.78 4.85 0.86
C LEU A 105 1.43 3.49 1.13
N GLN A 106 0.61 2.44 1.10
CA GLN A 106 1.05 1.06 1.08
C GLN A 106 0.84 0.52 -0.34
N ILE A 107 1.94 0.14 -0.97
CA ILE A 107 1.94 -0.49 -2.29
C ILE A 107 2.52 -1.89 -2.09
N PRO A 108 1.77 -2.96 -2.41
CA PRO A 108 2.28 -4.32 -2.30
C PRO A 108 3.60 -4.45 -3.05
N LYS A 109 4.57 -5.13 -2.45
CA LYS A 109 5.81 -5.46 -3.17
C LYS A 109 5.44 -6.28 -4.39
N HIS A 110 6.00 -5.94 -5.54
CA HIS A 110 5.88 -6.79 -6.71
C HIS A 110 6.58 -8.11 -6.37
N GLN A 111 5.82 -9.17 -6.26
CA GLN A 111 6.41 -10.50 -6.33
C GLN A 111 6.76 -10.70 -7.80
N GLU A 112 8.05 -10.66 -8.10
CA GLU A 112 8.50 -11.22 -9.36
C GLU A 112 8.08 -12.69 -9.32
N THR A 113 7.05 -13.01 -10.10
CA THR A 113 6.77 -14.40 -10.41
C THR A 113 7.95 -14.84 -11.28
N VAL A 114 8.97 -15.39 -10.65
CA VAL A 114 10.05 -16.05 -11.37
C VAL A 114 9.39 -17.29 -11.98
N PHE A 115 8.82 -17.13 -13.16
CA PHE A 115 8.58 -18.25 -14.04
C PHE A 115 9.98 -18.78 -14.36
N GLY A 116 10.41 -19.81 -13.64
CA GLY A 116 11.61 -20.50 -14.02
C GLY A 116 11.48 -20.83 -15.49
N ASN A 117 12.46 -20.43 -16.29
CA ASN A 117 12.58 -20.84 -17.68
C ASN A 117 12.68 -22.37 -17.71
N THR A 118 11.53 -23.02 -17.64
CA THR A 118 11.41 -24.44 -17.89
C THR A 118 11.42 -24.56 -19.40
N ALA A 119 12.60 -24.82 -19.97
CA ALA A 119 12.67 -25.23 -21.35
C ALA A 119 11.73 -26.43 -21.53
N VAL A 120 10.68 -26.24 -22.31
CA VAL A 120 9.80 -27.34 -22.71
C VAL A 120 10.63 -28.27 -23.61
N GLN A 121 11.19 -29.30 -23.02
CA GLN A 121 11.76 -30.39 -23.80
C GLN A 121 10.60 -31.25 -24.27
N THR A 122 10.29 -31.12 -25.56
CA THR A 122 9.40 -32.05 -26.27
C THR A 122 10.17 -33.34 -26.60
N SER A 123 10.37 -34.19 -25.62
CA SER A 123 10.83 -35.58 -25.84
C SER A 123 9.87 -36.56 -25.16
N ALA A 124 9.67 -37.71 -25.74
CA ALA A 124 8.65 -38.70 -25.39
C ALA A 124 8.80 -39.38 -24.01
N ASP A 125 9.77 -38.96 -23.20
CA ASP A 125 9.95 -39.38 -21.81
C ASP A 125 9.68 -38.21 -20.84
N VAL A 126 8.41 -37.78 -20.73
CA VAL A 126 8.01 -36.78 -19.76
C VAL A 126 7.96 -37.44 -18.39
N GLN A 127 9.02 -37.27 -17.59
CA GLN A 127 8.98 -37.53 -16.18
C GLN A 127 8.02 -36.48 -15.54
N PRO A 128 7.22 -36.83 -14.54
CA PRO A 128 6.34 -35.90 -13.92
C PRO A 128 7.13 -34.73 -13.32
N MET A 129 6.96 -33.55 -13.88
CA MET A 129 7.65 -32.34 -13.45
C MET A 129 6.93 -31.79 -12.21
N GLN A 130 7.65 -31.66 -11.10
CA GLN A 130 7.14 -30.97 -9.94
C GLN A 130 7.31 -29.46 -10.14
N THR A 131 6.23 -28.74 -10.28
CA THR A 131 6.24 -27.29 -10.34
C THR A 131 5.92 -26.74 -8.96
N HIS A 132 6.81 -25.93 -8.41
CA HIS A 132 6.64 -25.30 -7.12
C HIS A 132 6.28 -23.82 -7.31
N TYR A 133 5.21 -23.38 -6.70
CA TYR A 133 4.85 -21.97 -6.57
C TYR A 133 5.01 -21.57 -5.12
N ALA A 134 5.83 -20.56 -4.85
CA ALA A 134 5.95 -19.97 -3.54
C ALA A 134 5.19 -18.64 -3.52
N PHE A 135 4.25 -18.51 -2.61
CA PHE A 135 3.51 -17.27 -2.37
C PHE A 135 3.82 -16.80 -0.97
N THR A 136 4.27 -15.56 -0.84
CA THR A 136 4.43 -14.91 0.47
C THR A 136 3.30 -13.91 0.64
N CYS A 137 2.43 -14.15 1.61
CA CYS A 137 1.37 -13.23 1.99
C CYS A 137 1.59 -12.82 3.45
N GLY A 138 2.17 -11.63 3.65
CA GLY A 138 2.60 -11.19 4.97
C GLY A 138 3.75 -12.05 5.50
N ASP A 139 3.56 -12.62 6.70
CA ASP A 139 4.54 -13.51 7.35
C ASP A 139 4.29 -15.01 7.06
N VAL A 140 3.39 -15.32 6.12
CA VAL A 140 3.04 -16.70 5.77
C VAL A 140 3.60 -17.06 4.41
N ASP A 141 4.50 -18.03 4.38
CA ASP A 141 5.00 -18.65 3.16
C ASP A 141 4.09 -19.82 2.77
N LEU A 142 3.38 -19.71 1.65
CA LEU A 142 2.59 -20.79 1.09
C LEU A 142 3.36 -21.46 -0.05
N LYS A 143 3.72 -22.72 0.14
CA LYS A 143 4.35 -23.55 -0.90
C LYS A 143 3.31 -24.48 -1.48
N VAL A 144 2.95 -24.30 -2.74
CA VAL A 144 2.04 -25.21 -3.47
C VAL A 144 2.89 -26.08 -4.40
N THR A 145 2.76 -27.38 -4.26
CA THR A 145 3.47 -28.36 -5.07
C THR A 145 2.48 -29.12 -5.95
N PHE A 146 2.66 -29.05 -7.26
CA PHE A 146 1.89 -29.84 -8.22
C PHE A 146 2.72 -31.05 -8.68
N THR A 147 2.15 -32.25 -8.59
CA THR A 147 2.84 -33.52 -8.91
C THR A 147 2.39 -34.16 -10.23
N ALA A 148 1.51 -33.49 -10.96
CA ALA A 148 1.00 -34.00 -12.24
C ALA A 148 1.52 -33.15 -13.41
N PRO A 149 1.62 -33.70 -14.64
CA PRO A 149 1.89 -32.89 -15.81
C PRO A 149 0.75 -31.91 -15.98
N LEU A 150 1.05 -30.61 -15.78
CA LEU A 150 0.12 -29.52 -15.98
C LEU A 150 0.14 -29.13 -17.45
N PHE A 151 -0.94 -29.38 -18.16
CA PHE A 151 -1.21 -28.68 -19.40
C PHE A 151 -1.74 -27.28 -19.02
N MET A 152 -1.33 -26.24 -19.72
CA MET A 152 -1.75 -24.85 -19.42
C MET A 152 -3.26 -24.66 -19.42
N GLU A 153 -4.01 -25.58 -20.03
CA GLU A 153 -5.48 -25.61 -20.05
C GLU A 153 -6.11 -25.99 -18.70
N ASP A 154 -5.33 -26.61 -17.79
CA ASP A 154 -5.80 -27.04 -16.48
C ASP A 154 -5.60 -25.97 -15.37
N LEU A 155 -4.91 -24.88 -15.69
CA LEU A 155 -4.75 -23.72 -14.80
C LEU A 155 -5.96 -22.80 -14.91
N LYS A 156 -7.09 -23.23 -14.34
CA LYS A 156 -8.20 -22.33 -14.00
C LYS A 156 -7.96 -21.79 -12.61
N LEU A 157 -7.49 -20.55 -12.53
CA LEU A 157 -7.49 -19.73 -11.32
C LEU A 157 -8.88 -19.13 -11.10
#